data_4049bd852c10a77574dc9daba21e4e42
#
_entry.id   4049bd852c10a77574dc9daba21e4e42
#
_cell.length_a   1.000
_cell.length_b   1.000
_cell.length_c   1.000
_cell.angle_alpha   90.00
_cell.angle_beta   90.00
_cell.angle_gamma   90.00
#
_symmetry.space_group_name_H-M   'P 1'
#
loop_
_entity.id
_entity.type
_entity.pdbx_description
1 polymer ?
#
loop_
_entity_poly.entity_id
_entity_poly.type
_entity_poly.pdbx_seq_one_letter_code
_entity_poly.pdbx_strand_id
1 'polypeptide(L)'
;MAKAYLEPEEIAQMEKAAEYLRDKLLVRLLFRLGCRVSEVLGLRVEDIDFRQGTITIQHLKTRIQLACPQCQARLGKQHKFCPRCGITVEQAVSQAREQQRYRRLPVDKEALGLLKEYLDRGGAVSKPGKKLVFNLSRHRAWQIVRDLAIKAGLPKLVIAESGKAHNVSPHRLRDAFAVHAVKLNDSGDSLRLLQEHMGHKNITTTMKYRKVSGEEQKEWYASLWKGEEKDG
;
A
#
# COMPACT_ATOMS: atom_id res chain seq x y z
N MET A 1 10.31 17.76 17.50
CA MET A 1 9.17 17.98 16.58
C MET A 1 8.40 16.69 16.37
N ALA A 2 7.07 16.76 16.31
CA ALA A 2 6.23 15.58 16.08
C ALA A 2 6.40 15.13 14.61
N LYS A 3 6.80 13.87 14.39
CA LYS A 3 7.09 13.31 13.09
C LYS A 3 5.85 12.60 12.52
N ALA A 4 5.51 12.86 11.26
CA ALA A 4 4.33 12.27 10.62
C ALA A 4 4.64 10.99 9.81
N TYR A 5 5.85 10.88 9.25
CA TYR A 5 6.26 9.79 8.37
C TYR A 5 7.65 9.26 8.74
N LEU A 6 7.91 8.01 8.40
CA LEU A 6 9.24 7.39 8.54
C LEU A 6 10.13 7.80 7.37
N GLU A 7 11.43 7.96 7.66
CA GLU A 7 12.46 8.12 6.63
C GLU A 7 13.08 6.75 6.29
N PRO A 8 13.71 6.61 5.10
CA PRO A 8 14.34 5.35 4.68
C PRO A 8 15.36 4.80 5.69
N GLU A 9 16.12 5.67 6.35
CA GLU A 9 17.15 5.32 7.34
C GLU A 9 16.54 4.67 8.58
N GLU A 10 15.38 5.11 9.02
CA GLU A 10 14.65 4.52 10.14
C GLU A 10 14.10 3.14 9.80
N ILE A 11 13.66 2.95 8.55
CA ILE A 11 13.22 1.64 8.07
C ILE A 11 14.42 0.69 8.00
N ALA A 12 15.59 1.17 7.58
CA ALA A 12 16.83 0.40 7.63
C ALA A 12 17.22 0.01 9.07
N GLN A 13 16.96 0.87 10.08
CA GLN A 13 17.13 0.54 11.49
C GLN A 13 16.17 -0.57 11.94
N MET A 14 14.90 -0.53 11.50
CA MET A 14 13.96 -1.62 11.77
C MET A 14 14.42 -2.95 11.16
N GLU A 15 14.96 -2.92 9.93
CA GLU A 15 15.51 -4.11 9.27
C GLU A 15 16.72 -4.68 10.02
N LYS A 16 17.60 -3.83 10.55
CA LYS A 16 18.74 -4.23 11.38
C LYS A 16 18.30 -4.81 12.73
N ALA A 17 17.21 -4.30 13.30
CA ALA A 17 16.66 -4.80 14.56
C ALA A 17 15.97 -6.17 14.43
N ALA A 18 15.71 -6.62 13.20
CA ALA A 18 15.05 -7.91 12.94
C ALA A 18 16.02 -9.09 13.14
N GLU A 19 15.68 -10.00 14.04
CA GLU A 19 16.42 -11.23 14.30
C GLU A 19 16.16 -12.32 13.23
N TYR A 20 14.93 -12.32 12.70
CA TYR A 20 14.51 -13.32 11.72
C TYR A 20 14.52 -12.73 10.31
N LEU A 21 15.09 -13.48 9.37
CA LEU A 21 15.12 -13.13 7.95
C LEU A 21 13.73 -12.82 7.38
N ARG A 22 12.71 -13.58 7.83
CA ARG A 22 11.30 -13.37 7.49
C ARG A 22 10.82 -11.95 7.86
N ASP A 23 11.14 -11.51 9.07
CA ASP A 23 10.63 -10.25 9.61
C ASP A 23 11.33 -9.06 8.94
N LYS A 24 12.65 -9.20 8.69
CA LYS A 24 13.43 -8.26 7.87
C LYS A 24 12.85 -8.14 6.46
N LEU A 25 12.59 -9.27 5.80
CA LEU A 25 12.01 -9.32 4.46
C LEU A 25 10.60 -8.68 4.43
N LEU A 26 9.77 -8.95 5.45
CA LEU A 26 8.44 -8.35 5.57
C LEU A 26 8.50 -6.82 5.59
N VAL A 27 9.36 -6.24 6.42
CA VAL A 27 9.54 -4.77 6.51
C VAL A 27 10.02 -4.23 5.17
N ARG A 28 11.04 -4.85 4.57
CA ARG A 28 11.60 -4.44 3.28
C ARG A 28 10.55 -4.45 2.17
N LEU A 29 9.79 -5.52 2.00
CA LEU A 29 8.77 -5.60 0.96
C LEU A 29 7.60 -4.63 1.20
N LEU A 30 7.18 -4.43 2.45
CA LEU A 30 6.14 -3.45 2.77
C LEU A 30 6.56 -2.03 2.37
N PHE A 31 7.81 -1.67 2.60
CA PHE A 31 8.34 -0.36 2.23
C PHE A 31 8.65 -0.28 0.73
N ARG A 32 9.52 -1.15 0.20
CA ARG A 32 10.03 -1.05 -1.18
C ARG A 32 8.95 -1.22 -2.26
N LEU A 33 7.93 -2.04 -1.99
CA LEU A 33 6.80 -2.21 -2.90
C LEU A 33 5.66 -1.21 -2.64
N GLY A 34 5.64 -0.52 -1.50
CA GLY A 34 4.53 0.35 -1.13
C GLY A 34 3.17 -0.35 -1.13
N CYS A 35 3.14 -1.67 -0.95
CA CYS A 35 1.94 -2.50 -1.03
C CYS A 35 1.13 -2.53 0.27
N ARG A 36 -0.14 -2.93 0.17
CA ARG A 36 -0.93 -3.22 1.38
C ARG A 36 -0.43 -4.49 2.04
N VAL A 37 -0.50 -4.55 3.37
CA VAL A 37 -0.07 -5.74 4.13
C VAL A 37 -0.74 -7.03 3.62
N SER A 38 -2.01 -6.99 3.27
CA SER A 38 -2.73 -8.15 2.72
C SER A 38 -2.21 -8.57 1.35
N GLU A 39 -1.71 -7.65 0.53
CA GLU A 39 -1.12 -7.92 -0.78
C GLU A 39 0.24 -8.63 -0.60
N VAL A 40 1.09 -8.11 0.30
CA VAL A 40 2.38 -8.75 0.62
C VAL A 40 2.21 -10.13 1.25
N LEU A 41 1.25 -10.29 2.17
CA LEU A 41 0.97 -11.60 2.80
C LEU A 41 0.31 -12.61 1.85
N GLY A 42 -0.32 -12.14 0.78
CA GLY A 42 -0.91 -12.97 -0.27
C GLY A 42 0.07 -13.33 -1.38
N LEU A 43 1.32 -12.84 -1.34
CA LEU A 43 2.34 -13.07 -2.37
C LEU A 43 2.68 -14.55 -2.47
N ARG A 44 2.64 -15.07 -3.70
CA ARG A 44 3.02 -16.45 -4.02
C ARG A 44 4.43 -16.48 -4.59
N VAL A 45 5.08 -17.62 -4.48
CA VAL A 45 6.42 -17.81 -5.06
C VAL A 45 6.36 -17.66 -6.60
N GLU A 46 5.28 -18.11 -7.23
CA GLU A 46 5.03 -18.03 -8.66
C GLU A 46 4.78 -16.58 -9.18
N ASP A 47 4.46 -15.64 -8.27
CA ASP A 47 4.26 -14.23 -8.61
C ASP A 47 5.59 -13.46 -8.77
N ILE A 48 6.74 -14.11 -8.49
CA ILE A 48 8.06 -13.48 -8.47
C ILE A 48 8.83 -13.86 -9.72
N ASP A 49 9.20 -12.87 -10.52
CA ASP A 49 10.10 -13.03 -11.66
C ASP A 49 11.50 -12.53 -11.31
N PHE A 50 12.37 -13.45 -10.90
CA PHE A 50 13.77 -13.13 -10.56
C PHE A 50 14.61 -12.69 -11.76
N ARG A 51 14.23 -13.06 -13.01
CA ARG A 51 14.97 -12.67 -14.21
C ARG A 51 14.66 -11.22 -14.58
N GLN A 52 13.39 -10.86 -14.55
CA GLN A 52 12.95 -9.49 -14.87
C GLN A 52 13.00 -8.55 -13.66
N GLY A 53 13.25 -9.04 -12.47
CA GLY A 53 13.24 -8.23 -11.26
C GLY A 53 11.87 -7.65 -10.93
N THR A 54 10.80 -8.43 -11.11
CA THR A 54 9.43 -7.96 -10.89
C THR A 54 8.62 -8.88 -10.01
N ILE A 55 7.62 -8.31 -9.33
CA ILE A 55 6.63 -9.04 -8.54
C ILE A 55 5.23 -8.69 -9.04
N THR A 56 4.41 -9.69 -9.28
CA THR A 56 3.00 -9.52 -9.62
C THR A 56 2.15 -9.47 -8.37
N ILE A 57 1.53 -8.33 -8.10
CA ILE A 57 0.66 -8.13 -6.94
C ILE A 57 -0.80 -8.30 -7.35
N GLN A 58 -1.48 -9.23 -6.70
CA GLN A 58 -2.91 -9.45 -6.87
C GLN A 58 -3.70 -8.56 -5.89
N HIS A 59 -4.63 -7.78 -6.41
CA HIS A 59 -5.52 -6.98 -5.57
C HIS A 59 -6.66 -7.85 -5.01
N LEU A 60 -6.59 -8.15 -3.70
CA LEU A 60 -7.49 -9.10 -3.02
C LEU A 60 -8.84 -8.51 -2.56
N LYS A 61 -9.31 -7.38 -3.13
CA LYS A 61 -10.64 -6.86 -2.78
C LYS A 61 -11.74 -7.53 -3.57
N THR A 62 -12.25 -8.64 -3.07
CA THR A 62 -13.57 -9.15 -3.46
C THR A 62 -14.64 -8.28 -2.83
N ARG A 63 -15.36 -7.47 -3.63
CA ARG A 63 -16.56 -6.79 -3.17
C ARG A 63 -17.75 -7.73 -3.40
N ILE A 64 -18.22 -8.35 -2.35
CA ILE A 64 -19.52 -9.03 -2.39
C ILE A 64 -20.57 -7.93 -2.52
N GLN A 65 -21.24 -7.88 -3.65
CA GLN A 65 -22.43 -7.06 -3.85
C GLN A 65 -23.65 -7.93 -3.66
N LEU A 66 -24.55 -7.50 -2.78
CA LEU A 66 -25.85 -8.12 -2.64
C LEU A 66 -26.74 -7.63 -3.80
N ALA A 67 -27.37 -8.55 -4.50
CA ALA A 67 -28.27 -8.28 -5.61
C ALA A 67 -29.66 -8.87 -5.35
N CYS A 68 -30.67 -8.21 -5.87
CA CYS A 68 -32.03 -8.72 -5.85
C CYS A 68 -32.13 -10.00 -6.69
N PRO A 69 -32.74 -11.09 -6.18
CA PRO A 69 -32.85 -12.35 -6.90
C PRO A 69 -33.70 -12.21 -8.17
N GLN A 70 -34.64 -11.27 -8.20
CA GLN A 70 -35.57 -11.10 -9.33
C GLN A 70 -35.04 -10.11 -10.39
N CYS A 71 -34.61 -8.90 -10.00
CA CYS A 71 -34.25 -7.85 -10.95
C CYS A 71 -32.76 -7.47 -10.95
N GLN A 72 -31.94 -8.17 -10.16
CA GLN A 72 -30.51 -7.97 -10.01
C GLN A 72 -30.08 -6.55 -9.56
N ALA A 73 -31.03 -5.71 -9.12
CA ALA A 73 -30.70 -4.42 -8.56
C ALA A 73 -29.82 -4.56 -7.32
N ARG A 74 -28.89 -3.63 -7.16
CA ARG A 74 -27.98 -3.62 -6.01
C ARG A 74 -28.75 -3.43 -4.72
N LEU A 75 -28.48 -4.28 -3.73
CA LEU A 75 -29.08 -4.23 -2.41
C LEU A 75 -28.05 -3.78 -1.35
N GLY A 76 -28.50 -3.00 -0.39
CA GLY A 76 -27.79 -2.75 0.86
C GLY A 76 -28.02 -3.89 1.86
N LYS A 77 -27.15 -4.04 2.85
CA LYS A 77 -27.26 -5.09 3.88
C LYS A 77 -28.55 -5.04 4.71
N GLN A 78 -29.23 -3.90 4.74
CA GLN A 78 -30.45 -3.67 5.56
C GLN A 78 -31.73 -3.61 4.72
N HIS A 79 -31.66 -3.82 3.40
CA HIS A 79 -32.86 -3.79 2.56
C HIS A 79 -33.71 -5.02 2.81
N LYS A 80 -34.91 -4.83 3.35
CA LYS A 80 -35.94 -5.85 3.47
C LYS A 80 -36.77 -5.98 2.19
N PHE A 81 -36.82 -4.92 1.38
CA PHE A 81 -37.50 -4.87 0.10
C PHE A 81 -36.53 -4.35 -0.97
N CYS A 82 -36.70 -4.84 -2.21
CA CYS A 82 -35.92 -4.36 -3.34
C CYS A 82 -36.38 -2.94 -3.73
N PRO A 83 -35.49 -1.93 -3.79
CA PRO A 83 -35.87 -0.58 -4.13
C PRO A 83 -36.29 -0.41 -5.59
N ARG A 84 -36.07 -1.43 -6.45
CA ARG A 84 -36.41 -1.36 -7.87
C ARG A 84 -37.68 -2.11 -8.23
N CYS A 85 -37.89 -3.32 -7.69
CA CYS A 85 -39.03 -4.17 -8.05
C CYS A 85 -39.99 -4.43 -6.88
N GLY A 86 -39.71 -3.91 -5.69
CA GLY A 86 -40.59 -4.03 -4.51
C GLY A 86 -40.62 -5.39 -3.83
N ILE A 87 -40.01 -6.43 -4.41
CA ILE A 87 -40.05 -7.78 -3.81
C ILE A 87 -39.39 -7.82 -2.42
N THR A 88 -39.96 -8.62 -1.52
CA THR A 88 -39.38 -8.91 -0.22
C THR A 88 -38.08 -9.69 -0.41
N VAL A 89 -36.98 -9.24 0.18
CA VAL A 89 -35.65 -9.86 0.06
C VAL A 89 -35.42 -10.75 1.29
N GLU A 90 -35.84 -12.01 1.19
CA GLU A 90 -35.54 -13.02 2.21
C GLU A 90 -34.14 -13.59 2.04
N GLN A 91 -33.66 -13.71 0.81
CA GLN A 91 -32.30 -14.16 0.48
C GLN A 91 -31.72 -13.29 -0.65
N ALA A 92 -30.73 -12.47 -0.31
CA ALA A 92 -30.00 -11.71 -1.31
C ALA A 92 -28.96 -12.63 -2.01
N VAL A 93 -28.89 -12.56 -3.33
CA VAL A 93 -27.86 -13.26 -4.10
C VAL A 93 -26.55 -12.50 -3.95
N SER A 94 -25.53 -13.16 -3.43
CA SER A 94 -24.19 -12.59 -3.38
C SER A 94 -23.53 -12.70 -4.76
N GLN A 95 -23.42 -11.59 -5.47
CA GLN A 95 -22.59 -11.52 -6.68
C GLN A 95 -21.17 -11.14 -6.29
N ALA A 96 -20.26 -12.10 -6.34
CA ALA A 96 -18.84 -11.83 -6.24
C ALA A 96 -18.38 -11.17 -7.55
N ARG A 97 -18.29 -9.85 -7.59
CA ARG A 97 -17.53 -9.17 -8.66
C ARG A 97 -16.05 -9.29 -8.32
N GLU A 98 -15.44 -10.35 -8.74
CA GLU A 98 -13.99 -10.49 -8.80
C GLU A 98 -13.44 -9.58 -9.90
N GLN A 99 -13.14 -8.35 -9.56
CA GLN A 99 -12.21 -7.55 -10.33
C GLN A 99 -10.80 -7.94 -9.86
N GLN A 100 -10.27 -9.02 -10.37
CA GLN A 100 -8.88 -9.38 -10.22
C GLN A 100 -8.06 -8.30 -10.95
N ARG A 101 -7.43 -7.42 -10.22
CA ARG A 101 -6.49 -6.44 -10.76
C ARG A 101 -5.10 -6.91 -10.38
N TYR A 102 -4.28 -7.14 -11.39
CA TYR A 102 -2.88 -7.45 -11.22
C TYR A 102 -2.05 -6.19 -11.47
N ARG A 103 -1.00 -6.02 -10.72
CA ARG A 103 0.02 -4.99 -10.93
C ARG A 103 1.37 -5.68 -10.94
N ARG A 104 2.16 -5.45 -11.97
CA ARG A 104 3.55 -5.88 -12.00
C ARG A 104 4.41 -4.73 -11.47
N LEU A 105 5.11 -4.96 -10.38
CA LEU A 105 5.93 -3.95 -9.70
C LEU A 105 7.41 -4.32 -9.85
N PRO A 106 8.28 -3.35 -10.19
CA PRO A 106 9.72 -3.56 -10.14
C PRO A 106 10.19 -3.72 -8.70
N VAL A 107 11.24 -4.50 -8.51
CA VAL A 107 11.86 -4.78 -7.21
C VAL A 107 13.37 -4.55 -7.32
N ASP A 108 13.93 -3.85 -6.36
CA ASP A 108 15.38 -3.63 -6.32
C ASP A 108 16.17 -4.92 -6.06
N LYS A 109 17.44 -4.92 -6.47
CA LYS A 109 18.32 -6.11 -6.40
C LYS A 109 18.50 -6.62 -4.97
N GLU A 110 18.56 -5.73 -3.98
CA GLU A 110 18.73 -6.12 -2.58
C GLU A 110 17.49 -6.83 -2.02
N ALA A 111 16.29 -6.31 -2.32
CA ALA A 111 15.05 -6.95 -1.91
C ALA A 111 14.86 -8.31 -2.59
N LEU A 112 15.23 -8.43 -3.88
CA LEU A 112 15.22 -9.71 -4.60
C LEU A 112 16.22 -10.70 -4.03
N GLY A 113 17.44 -10.26 -3.70
CA GLY A 113 18.48 -11.10 -3.07
C GLY A 113 18.00 -11.65 -1.73
N LEU A 114 17.45 -10.78 -0.88
CA LEU A 114 16.90 -11.17 0.42
C LEU A 114 15.71 -12.13 0.28
N LEU A 115 14.85 -11.90 -0.72
CA LEU A 115 13.71 -12.76 -1.03
C LEU A 115 14.18 -14.14 -1.49
N LYS A 116 15.17 -14.20 -2.38
CA LYS A 116 15.78 -15.45 -2.84
C LYS A 116 16.40 -16.22 -1.68
N GLU A 117 17.21 -15.57 -0.86
CA GLU A 117 17.81 -16.18 0.33
C GLU A 117 16.76 -16.78 1.28
N TYR A 118 15.66 -16.03 1.51
CA TYR A 118 14.56 -16.50 2.36
C TYR A 118 13.89 -17.74 1.78
N LEU A 119 13.66 -17.78 0.47
CA LEU A 119 13.05 -18.94 -0.21
C LEU A 119 13.99 -20.16 -0.23
N ASP A 120 15.28 -19.95 -0.49
CA ASP A 120 16.29 -21.01 -0.53
C ASP A 120 16.48 -21.66 0.87
N ARG A 121 16.28 -20.88 1.93
CA ARG A 121 16.26 -21.39 3.32
C ARG A 121 14.94 -22.06 3.73
N GLY A 122 14.03 -22.32 2.78
CA GLY A 122 12.76 -22.99 3.05
C GLY A 122 11.70 -22.10 3.67
N GLY A 123 11.80 -20.76 3.54
CA GLY A 123 10.85 -19.80 4.13
C GLY A 123 9.44 -19.84 3.55
N ALA A 124 9.28 -20.36 2.32
CA ALA A 124 7.96 -20.46 1.69
C ALA A 124 7.11 -21.59 2.29
N VAL A 125 5.79 -21.35 2.38
CA VAL A 125 4.84 -22.31 2.96
C VAL A 125 3.85 -22.79 1.91
N SER A 126 3.81 -24.13 1.74
CA SER A 126 2.83 -24.76 0.84
C SER A 126 1.45 -24.82 1.50
N LYS A 127 0.43 -24.38 0.77
CA LYS A 127 -0.99 -24.55 1.08
C LYS A 127 -1.68 -25.21 -0.12
N PRO A 128 -2.86 -25.83 0.03
CA PRO A 128 -3.57 -26.38 -1.10
C PRO A 128 -3.67 -25.39 -2.27
N GLY A 129 -3.13 -25.76 -3.43
CA GLY A 129 -3.15 -24.95 -4.66
C GLY A 129 -2.26 -23.72 -4.70
N LYS A 130 -1.39 -23.45 -3.70
CA LYS A 130 -0.49 -22.29 -3.70
C LYS A 130 0.71 -22.43 -2.77
N LYS A 131 1.84 -21.84 -3.16
CA LYS A 131 3.03 -21.71 -2.32
C LYS A 131 3.22 -20.24 -1.94
N LEU A 132 2.94 -19.90 -0.68
CA LEU A 132 3.00 -18.53 -0.18
C LEU A 132 4.41 -18.17 0.30
N VAL A 133 4.84 -16.93 0.06
CA VAL A 133 6.09 -16.40 0.62
C VAL A 133 5.98 -16.29 2.15
N PHE A 134 4.84 -15.83 2.66
CA PHE A 134 4.63 -15.67 4.10
C PHE A 134 3.46 -16.52 4.61
N ASN A 135 3.66 -17.13 5.77
CA ASN A 135 2.59 -17.75 6.55
C ASN A 135 2.29 -16.92 7.81
N LEU A 136 1.80 -15.70 7.58
CA LEU A 136 1.51 -14.75 8.65
C LEU A 136 0.06 -14.26 8.55
N SER A 137 -0.58 -14.07 9.70
CA SER A 137 -1.83 -13.32 9.77
C SER A 137 -1.54 -11.81 9.68
N ARG A 138 -2.55 -11.01 9.29
CA ARG A 138 -2.45 -9.54 9.29
C ARG A 138 -2.09 -8.98 10.67
N HIS A 139 -2.68 -9.58 11.71
CA HIS A 139 -2.43 -9.18 13.10
C HIS A 139 -0.97 -9.45 13.47
N ARG A 140 -0.43 -10.64 13.12
CA ARG A 140 0.97 -10.96 13.41
C ARG A 140 1.95 -10.06 12.64
N ALA A 141 1.68 -9.78 11.38
CA ALA A 141 2.47 -8.81 10.59
C ALA A 141 2.45 -7.40 11.22
N TRP A 142 1.31 -6.97 11.75
CA TRP A 142 1.20 -5.71 12.47
C TRP A 142 2.04 -5.71 13.75
N GLN A 143 1.99 -6.78 14.55
CA GLN A 143 2.82 -6.94 15.75
C GLN A 143 4.31 -6.86 15.40
N ILE A 144 4.77 -7.64 14.40
CA ILE A 144 6.17 -7.65 13.95
C ILE A 144 6.64 -6.22 13.61
N VAL A 145 5.90 -5.50 12.79
CA VAL A 145 6.28 -4.14 12.38
C VAL A 145 6.33 -3.20 13.58
N ARG A 146 5.35 -3.26 14.47
CA ARG A 146 5.32 -2.44 15.71
C ARG A 146 6.50 -2.76 16.61
N ASP A 147 6.76 -4.03 16.86
CA ASP A 147 7.78 -4.47 17.80
C ASP A 147 9.18 -4.16 17.27
N LEU A 148 9.41 -4.30 15.96
CA LEU A 148 10.67 -3.88 15.33
C LEU A 148 10.90 -2.37 15.40
N ALA A 149 9.85 -1.58 15.23
CA ALA A 149 9.95 -0.13 15.38
C ALA A 149 10.32 0.27 16.83
N ILE A 150 9.69 -0.38 17.81
CA ILE A 150 10.04 -0.17 19.24
C ILE A 150 11.48 -0.61 19.50
N LYS A 151 11.90 -1.77 19.03
CA LYS A 151 13.26 -2.31 19.18
C LYS A 151 14.32 -1.41 18.52
N ALA A 152 13.97 -0.78 17.40
CA ALA A 152 14.81 0.20 16.72
C ALA A 152 14.79 1.59 17.37
N GLY A 153 14.07 1.78 18.49
CA GLY A 153 13.99 3.05 19.20
C GLY A 153 13.18 4.13 18.47
N LEU A 154 12.32 3.76 17.52
CA LEU A 154 11.57 4.73 16.74
C LEU A 154 10.41 5.34 17.55
N PRO A 155 10.20 6.67 17.44
CA PRO A 155 9.10 7.34 18.12
C PRO A 155 7.74 6.97 17.49
N LYS A 156 6.67 7.23 18.24
CA LYS A 156 5.32 7.21 17.68
C LYS A 156 5.17 8.30 16.61
N LEU A 157 4.43 7.98 15.56
CA LEU A 157 4.13 8.92 14.48
C LEU A 157 2.86 9.71 14.79
N VAL A 158 2.88 11.01 14.53
CA VAL A 158 1.72 11.88 14.74
C VAL A 158 1.00 12.12 13.43
N ILE A 159 -0.32 11.84 13.39
CA ILE A 159 -1.15 12.13 12.24
C ILE A 159 -1.41 13.63 12.21
N ALA A 160 -0.98 14.30 11.14
CA ALA A 160 -1.07 15.77 11.03
C ALA A 160 -2.52 16.30 11.16
N GLU A 161 -3.51 15.56 10.61
CA GLU A 161 -4.91 15.97 10.62
C GLU A 161 -5.57 15.84 12.00
N SER A 162 -5.13 14.92 12.84
CA SER A 162 -5.78 14.62 14.13
C SER A 162 -4.91 14.90 15.36
N GLY A 163 -3.63 15.17 15.17
CA GLY A 163 -2.65 15.33 16.26
C GLY A 163 -2.41 14.05 17.09
N LYS A 164 -3.06 12.92 16.73
CA LYS A 164 -2.95 11.67 17.49
C LYS A 164 -1.65 10.93 17.20
N ALA A 165 -1.00 10.47 18.25
CA ALA A 165 0.21 9.65 18.14
C ALA A 165 -0.14 8.17 17.97
N HIS A 166 0.46 7.52 16.96
CA HIS A 166 0.24 6.12 16.63
C HIS A 166 1.55 5.35 16.57
N ASN A 167 1.52 4.09 16.94
CA ASN A 167 2.63 3.19 16.71
C ASN A 167 2.89 3.02 15.21
N VAL A 168 4.13 2.72 14.85
CA VAL A 168 4.50 2.31 13.50
C VAL A 168 3.73 1.04 13.12
N SER A 169 3.22 1.01 11.91
CA SER A 169 2.38 -0.08 11.41
C SER A 169 2.68 -0.35 9.93
N PRO A 170 2.24 -1.49 9.37
CA PRO A 170 2.42 -1.77 7.93
C PRO A 170 1.91 -0.67 7.00
N HIS A 171 0.84 0.03 7.40
CA HIS A 171 0.33 1.16 6.61
C HIS A 171 1.30 2.34 6.61
N ARG A 172 2.00 2.57 7.73
CA ARG A 172 3.00 3.65 7.83
C ARG A 172 4.24 3.39 6.98
N LEU A 173 4.63 2.14 6.78
CA LEU A 173 5.69 1.78 5.82
C LEU A 173 5.28 2.08 4.38
N ARG A 174 4.04 1.82 4.03
CA ARG A 174 3.48 2.18 2.72
C ARG A 174 3.36 3.71 2.54
N ASP A 175 2.96 4.44 3.59
CA ASP A 175 2.93 5.91 3.56
C ASP A 175 4.35 6.47 3.39
N ALA A 176 5.35 5.90 4.08
CA ALA A 176 6.75 6.28 3.94
C ALA A 176 7.27 6.10 2.50
N PHE A 177 6.93 4.98 1.83
CA PHE A 177 7.24 4.79 0.42
C PHE A 177 6.65 5.90 -0.45
N ALA A 178 5.37 6.22 -0.24
CA ALA A 178 4.70 7.25 -1.04
C ALA A 178 5.30 8.64 -0.83
N VAL A 179 5.58 9.01 0.42
CA VAL A 179 6.23 10.29 0.76
C VAL A 179 7.64 10.36 0.19
N HIS A 180 8.43 9.28 0.29
CA HIS A 180 9.76 9.21 -0.30
C HIS A 180 9.72 9.40 -1.81
N ALA A 181 8.80 8.73 -2.52
CA ALA A 181 8.63 8.87 -3.96
C ALA A 181 8.27 10.31 -4.37
N VAL A 182 7.36 10.96 -3.63
CA VAL A 182 6.96 12.36 -3.89
C VAL A 182 8.11 13.33 -3.59
N LYS A 183 8.90 13.10 -2.53
CA LYS A 183 10.08 13.93 -2.22
C LYS A 183 11.13 13.89 -3.33
N LEU A 184 11.27 12.74 -4.01
CA LEU A 184 12.23 12.59 -5.11
C LEU A 184 11.74 13.25 -6.41
N ASN A 185 10.46 13.13 -6.70
CA ASN A 185 9.84 13.73 -7.87
C ASN A 185 8.33 13.85 -7.67
N ASP A 186 7.81 15.06 -7.66
CA ASP A 186 6.39 15.39 -7.45
C ASP A 186 5.68 15.89 -8.71
N SER A 187 6.29 15.73 -9.89
CA SER A 187 5.67 16.05 -11.19
C SER A 187 4.35 15.30 -11.38
N GLY A 188 3.45 15.83 -12.19
CA GLY A 188 2.17 15.21 -12.50
C GLY A 188 2.31 13.77 -13.01
N ASP A 189 3.31 13.50 -13.85
CA ASP A 189 3.60 12.16 -14.37
C ASP A 189 4.08 11.23 -13.26
N SER A 190 4.97 11.72 -12.38
CA SER A 190 5.45 10.94 -11.23
C SER A 190 4.33 10.58 -10.26
N LEU A 191 3.42 11.52 -9.99
CA LEU A 191 2.24 11.27 -9.16
C LEU A 191 1.28 10.26 -9.79
N ARG A 192 1.15 10.25 -11.12
CA ARG A 192 0.37 9.24 -11.85
C ARG A 192 1.01 7.86 -11.76
N LEU A 193 2.33 7.76 -11.97
CA LEU A 193 3.07 6.51 -11.79
C LEU A 193 2.94 5.98 -10.36
N LEU A 194 3.05 6.86 -9.36
CA LEU A 194 2.84 6.50 -7.95
C LEU A 194 1.42 6.01 -7.69
N GLN A 195 0.41 6.65 -8.29
CA GLN A 195 -0.98 6.22 -8.20
C GLN A 195 -1.16 4.78 -8.71
N GLU A 196 -0.62 4.49 -9.90
CA GLU A 196 -0.68 3.16 -10.53
C GLU A 196 0.09 2.13 -9.72
N HIS A 197 1.32 2.47 -9.30
CA HIS A 197 2.18 1.62 -8.48
C HIS A 197 1.48 1.23 -7.16
N MET A 198 0.90 2.17 -6.46
CA MET A 198 0.17 1.91 -5.22
C MET A 198 -1.21 1.28 -5.43
N GLY A 199 -1.76 1.32 -6.66
CA GLY A 199 -3.11 0.85 -6.97
C GLY A 199 -4.20 1.69 -6.32
N HIS A 200 -4.02 3.01 -6.31
CA HIS A 200 -5.05 3.95 -5.90
C HIS A 200 -6.05 4.15 -7.03
N LYS A 201 -7.35 4.02 -6.73
CA LYS A 201 -8.40 4.25 -7.73
C LYS A 201 -8.54 5.72 -8.11
N ASN A 202 -8.23 6.62 -7.17
CA ASN A 202 -8.39 8.05 -7.29
C ASN A 202 -7.04 8.73 -7.06
N ILE A 203 -6.66 9.65 -7.93
CA ILE A 203 -5.44 10.46 -7.79
C ILE A 203 -5.45 11.27 -6.48
N THR A 204 -6.62 11.72 -6.01
CA THR A 204 -6.78 12.43 -4.74
C THR A 204 -6.20 11.67 -3.55
N THR A 205 -6.21 10.32 -3.60
CA THR A 205 -5.58 9.50 -2.55
C THR A 205 -4.05 9.60 -2.60
N THR A 206 -3.46 9.78 -3.77
CA THR A 206 -2.02 9.97 -3.96
C THR A 206 -1.60 11.40 -3.63
N MET A 207 -2.42 12.38 -3.97
CA MET A 207 -2.18 13.80 -3.69
C MET A 207 -2.05 14.12 -2.19
N LYS A 208 -2.56 13.27 -1.30
CA LYS A 208 -2.37 13.43 0.16
C LYS A 208 -0.90 13.42 0.59
N TYR A 209 -0.03 12.81 -0.21
CA TYR A 209 1.39 12.74 0.08
C TYR A 209 2.16 13.96 -0.45
N ARG A 210 1.59 14.69 -1.41
CA ARG A 210 2.13 15.96 -1.89
C ARG A 210 1.58 17.09 -1.02
N LYS A 211 2.47 17.74 -0.30
CA LYS A 211 2.15 18.98 0.44
C LYS A 211 2.81 20.13 -0.30
N VAL A 212 2.02 21.07 -0.78
CA VAL A 212 2.52 22.32 -1.35
C VAL A 212 2.94 23.22 -0.20
N SER A 213 4.19 23.67 -0.17
CA SER A 213 4.65 24.66 0.79
C SER A 213 4.22 26.09 0.38
N GLY A 214 4.14 27.00 1.35
CA GLY A 214 3.85 28.39 1.03
C GLY A 214 4.93 29.07 0.16
N GLU A 215 6.19 28.62 0.24
CA GLU A 215 7.29 29.07 -0.60
C GLU A 215 7.13 28.56 -2.05
N GLU A 216 6.85 27.27 -2.21
CA GLU A 216 6.57 26.67 -3.52
C GLU A 216 5.42 27.39 -4.24
N GLN A 217 4.35 27.75 -3.51
CA GLN A 217 3.23 28.49 -4.05
C GLN A 217 3.62 29.90 -4.50
N LYS A 218 4.50 30.59 -3.74
CA LYS A 218 5.01 31.91 -4.11
C LYS A 218 5.91 31.84 -5.34
N GLU A 219 6.79 30.86 -5.41
CA GLU A 219 7.70 30.65 -6.56
C GLU A 219 6.89 30.33 -7.82
N TRP A 220 5.91 29.42 -7.70
CA TRP A 220 5.00 29.12 -8.80
C TRP A 220 4.25 30.36 -9.27
N TYR A 221 3.65 31.13 -8.36
CA TYR A 221 2.94 32.35 -8.70
C TYR A 221 3.86 33.37 -9.39
N ALA A 222 5.07 33.59 -8.86
CA ALA A 222 6.05 34.47 -9.48
C ALA A 222 6.47 34.01 -10.88
N SER A 223 6.49 32.70 -11.14
CA SER A 223 6.84 32.15 -12.44
C SER A 223 5.81 32.44 -13.53
N LEU A 224 4.53 32.60 -13.15
CA LEU A 224 3.44 32.92 -14.10
C LEU A 224 3.61 34.29 -14.76
N TRP A 225 4.25 35.23 -14.05
CA TRP A 225 4.32 36.65 -14.45
C TRP A 225 5.74 37.06 -14.92
N LYS A 226 6.71 36.16 -14.92
CA LYS A 226 8.08 36.43 -15.35
C LYS A 226 8.23 36.83 -16.82
N GLY A 227 7.18 36.69 -17.63
CA GLY A 227 7.17 37.09 -19.05
C GLY A 227 6.68 38.53 -19.30
N GLU A 228 5.98 39.14 -18.35
CA GLU A 228 5.34 40.46 -18.55
C GLU A 228 6.27 41.66 -18.22
N GLU A 229 7.39 41.42 -17.51
CA GLU A 229 8.35 42.47 -17.14
C GLU A 229 9.37 42.82 -18.25
N LYS A 230 9.30 42.19 -19.45
CA LYS A 230 10.29 42.43 -20.52
C LYS A 230 9.84 43.37 -21.63
N ASP A 231 8.59 43.88 -21.61
CA ASP A 231 8.04 44.79 -22.61
C ASP A 231 7.59 46.16 -22.01
N GLY A 232 8.27 46.63 -20.96
CA GLY A 232 8.08 47.94 -20.38
C GLY A 232 9.33 48.83 -20.49
#